data_aa0c16cc1032d490e804599cf181e060
#
_entry.id   aa0c16cc1032d490e804599cf181e060
#
_cell.length_a   1.000
_cell.length_b   1.000
_cell.length_c   1.000
_cell.angle_alpha   90.00
_cell.angle_beta   90.00
_cell.angle_gamma   90.00
#
_symmetry.space_group_name_H-M   'P 1'
#
loop_
_entity.id
_entity.type
_entity.pdbx_description
1 polymer ?
#
loop_
_entity_poly.entity_id
_entity_poly.type
_entity_poly.pdbx_seq_one_letter_code
_entity_poly.pdbx_strand_id
1 'polypeptide(L)'
;IRNASSLIRTYHPSSLKSPYDNYQIADIGDCPVNPADLQDSLNKITSFYNKITEAKTIPLSIGGDHLISLPILRALAKNKPVGMFQFDSHSDTWDTYFGGFKYTHGTPFRRAIEENLIDPKKYVILGLRGGLYDPDDLTWAIDQGVTIISTDKFYEIGFKETLKIIKDVLADTPTYFTFDIDGIDPTFAPGTGTPEVGGINVRESQLIIRELRDLHFIGADVVEVSPPFDLNNMTSLVGATIAFEILCTMTKTN
;
A
#
# COMPACT_ATOMS: atom_id res chain seq x y z
N ILE A 1 -1.70 -14.96 -3.24
CA ILE A 1 -2.35 -14.00 -4.16
C ILE A 1 -2.23 -14.46 -5.62
N ARG A 2 -1.02 -14.76 -6.17
CA ARG A 2 -0.86 -15.16 -7.60
C ARG A 2 -1.80 -16.31 -8.00
N ASN A 3 -1.91 -17.38 -7.18
CA ASN A 3 -2.84 -18.47 -7.44
C ASN A 3 -4.31 -18.02 -7.41
N ALA A 4 -4.68 -17.16 -6.45
CA ALA A 4 -6.03 -16.64 -6.33
C ALA A 4 -6.40 -15.70 -7.50
N SER A 5 -5.43 -15.01 -8.08
CA SER A 5 -5.66 -14.12 -9.24
C SER A 5 -6.18 -14.84 -10.48
N SER A 6 -5.99 -16.18 -10.57
CA SER A 6 -6.58 -16.96 -11.65
C SER A 6 -8.12 -16.94 -11.68
N LEU A 7 -8.75 -16.55 -10.58
CA LEU A 7 -10.20 -16.38 -10.48
C LEU A 7 -10.68 -14.99 -10.93
N ILE A 8 -9.77 -14.02 -11.06
CA ILE A 8 -10.11 -12.64 -11.45
C ILE A 8 -10.41 -12.59 -12.96
N ARG A 9 -11.49 -11.92 -13.30
CA ARG A 9 -11.88 -11.67 -14.70
C ARG A 9 -11.23 -10.39 -15.18
N THR A 10 -10.96 -10.30 -16.49
CA THR A 10 -10.19 -9.18 -17.08
C THR A 10 -10.97 -7.90 -17.26
N TYR A 11 -12.30 -7.95 -17.30
CA TYR A 11 -13.15 -6.76 -17.45
C TYR A 11 -13.66 -6.28 -16.11
N HIS A 12 -13.49 -4.97 -15.86
CA HIS A 12 -14.04 -4.34 -14.66
C HIS A 12 -15.57 -4.23 -14.77
N PRO A 13 -16.35 -4.72 -13.77
CA PRO A 13 -17.80 -4.90 -13.91
C PRO A 13 -18.60 -3.58 -14.03
N SER A 14 -18.09 -2.48 -13.48
CA SER A 14 -18.79 -1.19 -13.51
C SER A 14 -18.52 -0.40 -14.79
N SER A 15 -17.29 -0.44 -15.31
CA SER A 15 -16.90 0.32 -16.51
C SER A 15 -17.01 -0.50 -17.80
N LEU A 16 -17.05 -1.83 -17.70
CA LEU A 16 -16.98 -2.77 -18.82
C LEU A 16 -15.70 -2.62 -19.67
N LYS A 17 -14.63 -2.10 -19.05
CA LYS A 17 -13.30 -1.93 -19.67
C LYS A 17 -12.32 -2.94 -19.08
N SER A 18 -11.26 -3.22 -19.81
CA SER A 18 -10.16 -4.06 -19.38
C SER A 18 -8.85 -3.28 -19.40
N PRO A 19 -8.02 -3.36 -18.36
CA PRO A 19 -6.70 -2.74 -18.38
C PRO A 19 -5.80 -3.30 -19.51
N TYR A 20 -6.07 -4.53 -19.94
CA TYR A 20 -5.32 -5.22 -21.01
C TYR A 20 -5.65 -4.70 -22.41
N ASP A 21 -6.74 -3.93 -22.60
CA ASP A 21 -7.12 -3.43 -23.93
C ASP A 21 -6.16 -2.33 -24.42
N ASN A 22 -5.59 -1.54 -23.49
CA ASN A 22 -4.80 -0.35 -23.82
C ASN A 22 -3.39 -0.35 -23.20
N TYR A 23 -3.06 -1.31 -22.34
CA TYR A 23 -1.79 -1.36 -21.63
C TYR A 23 -1.13 -2.74 -21.78
N GLN A 24 0.19 -2.72 -21.89
CA GLN A 24 0.99 -3.92 -21.83
C GLN A 24 1.26 -4.25 -20.35
N ILE A 25 0.68 -5.33 -19.88
CA ILE A 25 0.76 -5.77 -18.48
C ILE A 25 1.38 -7.16 -18.45
N ALA A 26 2.38 -7.35 -17.61
CA ALA A 26 3.08 -8.62 -17.47
C ALA A 26 3.39 -8.93 -16.00
N ASP A 27 3.21 -10.17 -15.60
CA ASP A 27 3.81 -10.73 -14.39
C ASP A 27 5.29 -11.05 -14.71
N ILE A 28 6.20 -10.33 -14.08
CA ILE A 28 7.64 -10.48 -14.32
C ILE A 28 8.32 -11.44 -13.32
N GLY A 29 7.53 -12.17 -12.57
CA GLY A 29 8.01 -13.15 -11.59
C GLY A 29 8.37 -12.53 -10.24
N ASP A 30 9.15 -13.27 -9.46
CA ASP A 30 9.49 -12.90 -8.10
C ASP A 30 10.84 -12.19 -8.04
N CYS A 31 10.91 -11.15 -7.21
CA CYS A 31 12.19 -10.51 -6.88
C CYS A 31 13.02 -11.48 -6.03
N PRO A 32 14.27 -11.78 -6.42
CA PRO A 32 15.13 -12.63 -5.62
C PRO A 32 15.51 -11.93 -4.30
N VAL A 33 15.24 -12.57 -3.18
CA VAL A 33 15.58 -12.09 -1.85
C VAL A 33 16.52 -13.07 -1.15
N ASN A 34 17.18 -12.62 -0.08
CA ASN A 34 18.03 -13.43 0.76
C ASN A 34 17.42 -13.56 2.16
N PRO A 35 16.74 -14.68 2.49
CA PRO A 35 16.06 -14.82 3.77
C PRO A 35 17.02 -14.83 4.99
N ALA A 36 18.31 -15.00 4.76
CA ALA A 36 19.33 -15.00 5.83
C ALA A 36 19.96 -13.61 6.07
N ASP A 37 19.73 -12.64 5.18
CA ASP A 37 20.31 -11.30 5.28
C ASP A 37 19.29 -10.26 4.79
N LEU A 38 18.74 -9.52 5.75
CA LEU A 38 17.74 -8.49 5.47
C LEU A 38 18.31 -7.36 4.60
N GLN A 39 19.54 -6.90 4.90
CA GLN A 39 20.13 -5.79 4.16
C GLN A 39 20.44 -6.18 2.70
N ASP A 40 20.89 -7.41 2.46
CA ASP A 40 21.07 -7.95 1.12
C ASP A 40 19.72 -8.04 0.39
N SER A 41 18.65 -8.44 1.06
CA SER A 41 17.28 -8.46 0.50
C SER A 41 16.83 -7.05 0.08
N LEU A 42 16.96 -6.05 0.96
CA LEU A 42 16.60 -4.66 0.65
C LEU A 42 17.39 -4.13 -0.57
N ASN A 43 18.70 -4.42 -0.65
CA ASN A 43 19.53 -4.02 -1.78
C ASN A 43 19.11 -4.72 -3.09
N LYS A 44 18.77 -6.00 -3.03
CA LYS A 44 18.30 -6.77 -4.20
C LYS A 44 16.96 -6.25 -4.70
N ILE A 45 16.01 -5.94 -3.80
CA ILE A 45 14.72 -5.36 -4.17
C ILE A 45 14.96 -4.00 -4.84
N THR A 46 15.75 -3.09 -4.24
CA THR A 46 16.07 -1.80 -4.86
C THR A 46 16.67 -1.97 -6.26
N SER A 47 17.62 -2.90 -6.41
CA SER A 47 18.27 -3.17 -7.70
C SER A 47 17.31 -3.74 -8.74
N PHE A 48 16.35 -4.58 -8.32
CA PHE A 48 15.31 -5.13 -9.18
C PHE A 48 14.38 -4.02 -9.69
N TYR A 49 13.91 -3.14 -8.80
CA TYR A 49 13.02 -2.03 -9.15
C TYR A 49 13.71 -0.92 -9.93
N ASN A 50 15.02 -0.71 -9.77
CA ASN A 50 15.77 0.19 -10.65
C ASN A 50 15.65 -0.21 -12.14
N LYS A 51 15.69 -1.51 -12.46
CA LYS A 51 15.51 -2.00 -13.83
C LYS A 51 14.09 -1.71 -14.38
N ILE A 52 13.07 -1.80 -13.52
CA ILE A 52 11.68 -1.49 -13.88
C ILE A 52 11.54 0.00 -14.17
N THR A 53 12.11 0.87 -13.32
CA THR A 53 12.08 2.33 -13.53
C THR A 53 12.88 2.78 -14.75
N GLU A 54 14.04 2.17 -15.01
CA GLU A 54 14.83 2.39 -16.23
C GLU A 54 14.07 2.01 -17.50
N ALA A 55 13.25 0.96 -17.43
CA ALA A 55 12.34 0.56 -18.51
C ALA A 55 11.09 1.47 -18.63
N LYS A 56 10.95 2.49 -17.78
CA LYS A 56 9.79 3.41 -17.72
C LYS A 56 8.47 2.67 -17.50
N THR A 57 8.51 1.60 -16.73
CA THR A 57 7.35 0.78 -16.39
C THR A 57 6.89 1.10 -14.99
N ILE A 58 5.58 1.14 -14.78
CA ILE A 58 4.96 1.40 -13.48
C ILE A 58 4.72 0.06 -12.77
N PRO A 59 5.30 -0.20 -11.59
CA PRO A 59 5.11 -1.44 -10.88
C PRO A 59 3.79 -1.47 -10.09
N LEU A 60 3.15 -2.65 -10.10
CA LEU A 60 2.20 -3.08 -9.09
C LEU A 60 2.80 -4.32 -8.41
N SER A 61 3.20 -4.17 -7.16
CA SER A 61 3.93 -5.17 -6.41
C SER A 61 2.98 -6.00 -5.54
N ILE A 62 3.29 -7.28 -5.40
CA ILE A 62 2.58 -8.12 -4.44
C ILE A 62 3.61 -8.58 -3.42
N GLY A 63 3.47 -8.08 -2.22
CA GLY A 63 4.47 -8.24 -1.19
C GLY A 63 4.44 -9.56 -0.47
N GLY A 64 5.28 -9.70 0.35
CA GLY A 64 5.77 -9.86 1.67
C GLY A 64 5.19 -8.91 2.72
N ASP A 65 6.00 -8.68 3.71
CA ASP A 65 5.71 -7.71 4.75
C ASP A 65 5.84 -6.26 4.24
N HIS A 66 5.36 -5.29 5.03
CA HIS A 66 5.30 -3.89 4.60
C HIS A 66 6.68 -3.24 4.40
N LEU A 67 7.76 -3.85 4.92
CA LEU A 67 9.11 -3.32 4.73
C LEU A 67 9.54 -3.29 3.25
N ILE A 68 8.94 -4.12 2.38
CA ILE A 68 9.27 -4.11 0.94
C ILE A 68 9.04 -2.77 0.27
N SER A 69 8.10 -1.97 0.77
CA SER A 69 7.78 -0.65 0.19
C SER A 69 8.97 0.32 0.27
N LEU A 70 9.82 0.21 1.30
CA LEU A 70 11.01 1.06 1.42
C LEU A 70 12.00 0.88 0.26
N PRO A 71 12.51 -0.32 -0.07
CA PRO A 71 13.43 -0.50 -1.19
C PRO A 71 12.79 -0.23 -2.55
N ILE A 72 11.47 -0.39 -2.70
CA ILE A 72 10.72 0.02 -3.89
C ILE A 72 10.76 1.55 -4.03
N LEU A 73 10.45 2.28 -2.96
CA LEU A 73 10.51 3.74 -2.93
C LEU A 73 11.92 4.27 -3.21
N ARG A 74 12.99 3.61 -2.73
CA ARG A 74 14.38 3.96 -3.06
C ARG A 74 14.65 3.95 -4.57
N ALA A 75 13.97 3.08 -5.32
CA ALA A 75 14.09 3.03 -6.76
C ALA A 75 13.18 4.07 -7.46
N LEU A 76 11.93 4.22 -7.01
CA LEU A 76 10.93 5.10 -7.65
C LEU A 76 11.16 6.59 -7.33
N ALA A 77 11.56 6.91 -6.10
CA ALA A 77 11.75 8.28 -5.61
C ALA A 77 13.19 8.78 -5.69
N LYS A 78 14.06 8.12 -6.46
CA LYS A 78 15.50 8.37 -6.55
C LYS A 78 15.86 9.83 -6.81
N ASN A 79 15.05 10.56 -7.56
CA ASN A 79 15.38 11.91 -8.01
C ASN A 79 14.70 13.01 -7.18
N LYS A 80 13.57 12.72 -6.58
CA LYS A 80 12.80 13.66 -5.76
C LYS A 80 11.80 12.90 -4.89
N PRO A 81 11.42 13.47 -3.73
CA PRO A 81 10.35 12.90 -2.92
C PRO A 81 9.04 12.79 -3.70
N VAL A 82 8.26 11.76 -3.38
CA VAL A 82 6.95 11.50 -3.95
C VAL A 82 5.86 11.63 -2.89
N GLY A 83 4.61 11.74 -3.31
CA GLY A 83 3.47 11.59 -2.42
C GLY A 83 3.23 10.12 -2.06
N MET A 84 2.45 9.87 -1.00
CA MET A 84 2.06 8.52 -0.62
C MET A 84 0.61 8.47 -0.14
N PHE A 85 -0.11 7.48 -0.62
CA PHE A 85 -1.39 7.06 -0.07
C PHE A 85 -1.22 5.66 0.55
N GLN A 86 -1.43 5.56 1.85
CA GLN A 86 -1.38 4.31 2.61
C GLN A 86 -2.79 3.96 3.09
N PHE A 87 -3.25 2.77 2.74
CA PHE A 87 -4.44 2.15 3.30
C PHE A 87 -3.97 1.07 4.28
N ASP A 88 -4.19 1.27 5.58
CA ASP A 88 -3.53 0.46 6.61
C ASP A 88 -4.22 0.65 7.97
N SER A 89 -4.19 -0.36 8.83
CA SER A 89 -4.58 -0.20 10.23
C SER A 89 -3.49 0.41 11.11
N HIS A 90 -2.23 0.44 10.63
CA HIS A 90 -1.06 0.94 11.34
C HIS A 90 -0.46 2.18 10.67
N SER A 91 0.42 2.87 11.37
CA SER A 91 1.13 4.02 10.80
C SER A 91 2.41 3.63 10.06
N ASP A 92 3.06 2.57 10.50
CA ASP A 92 4.35 2.08 10.03
C ASP A 92 5.46 3.14 10.01
N THR A 93 5.34 4.09 10.95
CA THR A 93 6.26 5.21 11.14
C THR A 93 7.04 5.14 12.45
N TRP A 94 7.08 3.99 13.10
CA TRP A 94 7.89 3.84 14.31
C TRP A 94 9.38 3.97 14.04
N ASP A 95 10.12 4.49 15.04
CA ASP A 95 11.57 4.60 14.90
C ASP A 95 12.25 3.24 14.92
N THR A 96 11.84 2.39 15.85
CA THR A 96 12.33 1.02 15.99
C THR A 96 11.20 0.10 16.41
N TYR A 97 11.35 -1.19 16.12
CA TYR A 97 10.44 -2.24 16.57
C TYR A 97 11.24 -3.48 17.00
N PHE A 98 10.60 -4.47 17.65
CA PHE A 98 11.24 -5.72 18.12
C PHE A 98 12.55 -5.50 18.88
N GLY A 99 12.57 -4.56 19.86
CA GLY A 99 13.73 -4.34 20.70
C GLY A 99 14.87 -3.54 20.06
N GLY A 100 14.54 -2.63 19.12
CA GLY A 100 15.50 -1.67 18.59
C GLY A 100 15.86 -1.86 17.12
N PHE A 101 15.19 -2.75 16.40
CA PHE A 101 15.41 -2.91 14.97
C PHE A 101 14.76 -1.77 14.17
N LYS A 102 15.56 -1.16 13.28
CA LYS A 102 15.15 0.00 12.45
C LYS A 102 14.48 -0.41 11.14
N TYR A 103 14.66 -1.64 10.69
CA TYR A 103 14.10 -2.14 9.44
C TYR A 103 13.18 -3.31 9.75
N THR A 104 11.89 -3.02 9.84
CA THR A 104 10.81 -3.97 10.11
C THR A 104 9.55 -3.53 9.37
N HIS A 105 8.50 -4.35 9.35
CA HIS A 105 7.21 -3.99 8.76
C HIS A 105 6.60 -2.72 9.39
N GLY A 106 6.82 -2.41 10.68
CA GLY A 106 6.27 -1.22 11.35
C GLY A 106 7.11 0.06 11.20
N THR A 107 8.18 0.07 10.39
CA THR A 107 9.13 1.19 10.34
C THR A 107 9.45 1.72 8.94
N PRO A 108 8.91 1.17 7.83
CA PRO A 108 9.36 1.52 6.48
C PRO A 108 9.16 3.00 6.15
N PHE A 109 8.06 3.58 6.57
CA PHE A 109 7.72 4.95 6.19
C PHE A 109 8.43 6.00 7.03
N ARG A 110 8.83 5.66 8.26
CA ARG A 110 9.80 6.46 9.01
C ARG A 110 11.11 6.56 8.23
N ARG A 111 11.65 5.43 7.79
CA ARG A 111 12.88 5.39 6.97
C ARG A 111 12.70 6.12 5.65
N ALA A 112 11.56 5.95 4.97
CA ALA A 112 11.29 6.61 3.69
C ALA A 112 11.24 8.14 3.82
N ILE A 113 10.69 8.69 4.90
CA ILE A 113 10.70 10.13 5.18
C ILE A 113 12.12 10.60 5.52
N GLU A 114 12.83 9.90 6.40
CA GLU A 114 14.20 10.23 6.78
C GLU A 114 15.18 10.19 5.60
N GLU A 115 14.98 9.28 4.65
CA GLU A 115 15.75 9.18 3.39
C GLU A 115 15.27 10.18 2.31
N ASN A 116 14.30 11.05 2.62
CA ASN A 116 13.70 12.03 1.70
C ASN A 116 13.13 11.38 0.42
N LEU A 117 12.52 10.20 0.57
CA LEU A 117 11.83 9.49 -0.52
C LEU A 117 10.36 9.89 -0.60
N ILE A 118 9.74 10.25 0.53
CA ILE A 118 8.36 10.70 0.65
C ILE A 118 8.33 12.14 1.14
N ASP A 119 7.51 12.99 0.52
CA ASP A 119 7.14 14.28 1.09
C ASP A 119 6.02 14.04 2.13
N PRO A 120 6.32 14.20 3.44
CA PRO A 120 5.33 13.92 4.49
C PRO A 120 4.09 14.81 4.42
N LYS A 121 4.17 16.00 3.80
CA LYS A 121 3.02 16.88 3.56
C LYS A 121 2.14 16.42 2.40
N LYS A 122 2.60 15.44 1.64
CA LYS A 122 1.91 14.75 0.55
C LYS A 122 1.71 13.28 0.87
N TYR A 123 1.46 12.98 2.14
CA TYR A 123 1.28 11.64 2.64
C TYR A 123 -0.02 11.54 3.44
N VAL A 124 -0.88 10.59 3.06
CA VAL A 124 -2.16 10.30 3.71
C VAL A 124 -2.17 8.84 4.15
N ILE A 125 -2.50 8.61 5.42
CA ILE A 125 -2.81 7.30 6.00
C ILE A 125 -4.31 7.21 6.20
N LEU A 126 -4.95 6.15 5.73
CA LEU A 126 -6.36 5.87 5.90
C LEU A 126 -6.57 4.49 6.53
N GLY A 127 -7.31 4.44 7.63
CA GLY A 127 -7.76 3.19 8.25
C GLY A 127 -7.12 2.90 9.60
N LEU A 128 -6.26 3.81 10.09
CA LEU A 128 -5.54 3.65 11.35
C LEU A 128 -6.50 3.41 12.52
N ARG A 129 -6.19 2.37 13.30
CA ARG A 129 -6.95 1.94 14.48
C ARG A 129 -6.12 1.00 15.34
N GLY A 130 -6.76 0.37 16.33
CA GLY A 130 -6.08 -0.53 17.26
C GLY A 130 -5.40 0.21 18.41
N GLY A 131 -4.69 -0.54 19.25
CA GLY A 131 -4.01 -0.01 20.41
C GLY A 131 -2.65 0.58 20.05
N LEU A 132 -2.27 1.65 20.75
CA LEU A 132 -0.92 2.22 20.68
C LEU A 132 -0.10 1.71 21.86
N TYR A 133 1.21 1.61 21.70
CA TYR A 133 2.13 1.30 22.82
C TYR A 133 2.35 2.54 23.70
N ASP A 134 2.34 3.74 23.08
CA ASP A 134 2.51 5.01 23.74
C ASP A 134 1.57 6.05 23.11
N PRO A 135 0.99 7.00 23.88
CA PRO A 135 0.16 8.07 23.33
C PRO A 135 0.87 8.91 22.27
N ASP A 136 2.19 8.95 22.29
CA ASP A 136 3.01 9.72 21.35
C ASP A 136 3.44 8.93 20.10
N ASP A 137 3.00 7.68 19.92
CA ASP A 137 3.38 6.82 18.78
C ASP A 137 3.10 7.47 17.40
N LEU A 138 2.09 8.32 17.31
CA LEU A 138 1.71 9.01 16.08
C LEU A 138 2.28 10.44 15.99
N THR A 139 2.77 10.99 17.10
CA THR A 139 3.17 12.40 17.21
C THR A 139 4.25 12.74 16.18
N TRP A 140 5.24 11.86 16.02
CA TRP A 140 6.31 12.11 15.05
C TRP A 140 5.79 12.24 13.61
N ALA A 141 4.91 11.34 13.16
CA ALA A 141 4.36 11.40 11.81
C ALA A 141 3.52 12.65 11.59
N ILE A 142 2.69 13.03 12.59
CA ILE A 142 1.87 14.25 12.57
C ILE A 142 2.77 15.50 12.50
N ASP A 143 3.83 15.57 13.30
CA ASP A 143 4.78 16.68 13.33
C ASP A 143 5.55 16.83 12.00
N GLN A 144 5.77 15.75 11.27
CA GLN A 144 6.31 15.81 9.91
C GLN A 144 5.30 16.36 8.89
N GLY A 145 4.01 16.34 9.19
CA GLY A 145 2.94 16.84 8.33
C GLY A 145 2.13 15.73 7.65
N VAL A 146 2.25 14.48 8.08
CA VAL A 146 1.44 13.35 7.58
C VAL A 146 -0.02 13.55 7.96
N THR A 147 -0.92 13.37 7.01
CA THR A 147 -2.36 13.40 7.22
C THR A 147 -2.87 12.02 7.62
N ILE A 148 -3.42 11.90 8.82
CA ILE A 148 -3.95 10.63 9.33
C ILE A 148 -5.48 10.71 9.37
N ILE A 149 -6.14 9.77 8.71
CA ILE A 149 -7.59 9.56 8.77
C ILE A 149 -7.82 8.19 9.42
N SER A 150 -8.06 8.18 10.73
CA SER A 150 -8.40 6.94 11.44
C SER A 150 -9.70 6.34 10.92
N THR A 151 -9.95 5.08 11.22
CA THR A 151 -11.23 4.44 10.89
C THR A 151 -12.40 5.17 11.52
N ASP A 152 -12.28 5.60 12.79
CA ASP A 152 -13.31 6.41 13.46
C ASP A 152 -13.57 7.72 12.71
N LYS A 153 -12.49 8.40 12.30
CA LYS A 153 -12.61 9.65 11.53
C LYS A 153 -13.25 9.41 10.16
N PHE A 154 -12.92 8.31 9.48
CA PHE A 154 -13.55 7.93 8.21
C PHE A 154 -15.06 7.78 8.34
N TYR A 155 -15.54 7.08 9.39
CA TYR A 155 -16.98 6.91 9.63
C TYR A 155 -17.66 8.19 10.14
N GLU A 156 -16.94 9.06 10.86
CA GLU A 156 -17.47 10.36 11.30
C GLU A 156 -17.73 11.33 10.14
N ILE A 157 -16.72 11.52 9.25
CA ILE A 157 -16.81 12.51 8.15
C ILE A 157 -17.44 11.95 6.88
N GLY A 158 -17.42 10.62 6.75
CA GLY A 158 -17.99 9.89 5.63
C GLY A 158 -17.12 9.85 4.37
N PHE A 159 -17.52 9.00 3.46
CA PHE A 159 -16.79 8.65 2.24
C PHE A 159 -16.38 9.85 1.37
N LYS A 160 -17.31 10.77 1.13
CA LYS A 160 -17.05 11.91 0.22
C LYS A 160 -16.01 12.88 0.76
N GLU A 161 -16.08 13.21 2.04
CA GLU A 161 -15.13 14.14 2.66
C GLU A 161 -13.75 13.48 2.79
N THR A 162 -13.70 12.18 3.10
CA THR A 162 -12.46 11.41 3.10
C THR A 162 -11.74 11.49 1.74
N LEU A 163 -12.46 11.22 0.66
CA LEU A 163 -11.91 11.30 -0.70
C LEU A 163 -11.42 12.71 -1.05
N LYS A 164 -12.17 13.73 -0.61
CA LYS A 164 -11.77 15.12 -0.83
C LYS A 164 -10.46 15.42 -0.12
N ILE A 165 -10.31 15.04 1.15
CA ILE A 165 -9.06 15.23 1.91
C ILE A 165 -7.89 14.53 1.20
N ILE A 166 -8.06 13.27 0.80
CA ILE A 166 -7.01 12.51 0.10
C ILE A 166 -6.59 13.24 -1.19
N LYS A 167 -7.56 13.65 -2.02
CA LYS A 167 -7.29 14.34 -3.29
C LYS A 167 -6.68 15.72 -3.09
N ASP A 168 -7.10 16.48 -2.09
CA ASP A 168 -6.56 17.80 -1.79
C ASP A 168 -5.09 17.73 -1.30
N VAL A 169 -4.77 16.75 -0.44
CA VAL A 169 -3.41 16.54 0.05
C VAL A 169 -2.48 16.09 -1.07
N LEU A 170 -2.86 15.08 -1.84
CA LEU A 170 -2.02 14.49 -2.87
C LEU A 170 -1.96 15.35 -4.14
N ALA A 171 -3.08 15.96 -4.52
CA ALA A 171 -3.22 16.79 -5.71
C ALA A 171 -2.56 16.15 -6.96
N ASP A 172 -1.74 16.89 -7.70
CA ASP A 172 -1.02 16.42 -8.89
C ASP A 172 0.35 15.79 -8.57
N THR A 173 0.62 15.48 -7.29
CA THR A 173 1.91 14.93 -6.87
C THR A 173 2.05 13.48 -7.37
N PRO A 174 3.18 13.11 -8.00
CA PRO A 174 3.46 11.71 -8.29
C PRO A 174 3.43 10.89 -7.00
N THR A 175 2.52 9.93 -6.91
CA THR A 175 2.14 9.26 -5.66
C THR A 175 2.39 7.76 -5.73
N TYR A 176 2.98 7.21 -4.67
CA TYR A 176 3.02 5.77 -4.43
C TYR A 176 1.79 5.34 -3.63
N PHE A 177 1.13 4.27 -4.07
CA PHE A 177 -0.03 3.72 -3.38
C PHE A 177 0.36 2.40 -2.69
N THR A 178 0.33 2.36 -1.38
CA THR A 178 0.53 1.13 -0.61
C THR A 178 -0.77 0.69 0.06
N PHE A 179 -1.09 -0.58 -0.10
CA PHE A 179 -2.28 -1.19 0.44
C PHE A 179 -1.89 -2.36 1.35
N ASP A 180 -1.93 -2.12 2.65
CA ASP A 180 -1.86 -3.19 3.63
C ASP A 180 -3.22 -3.89 3.73
N ILE A 181 -3.19 -5.24 3.68
CA ILE A 181 -4.44 -6.00 3.74
C ILE A 181 -5.12 -5.90 5.10
N ASP A 182 -4.37 -5.59 6.16
CA ASP A 182 -4.90 -5.44 7.51
C ASP A 182 -5.66 -4.12 7.72
N GLY A 183 -5.54 -3.16 6.81
CA GLY A 183 -6.43 -2.00 6.73
C GLY A 183 -7.89 -2.40 6.57
N ILE A 184 -8.16 -3.56 5.96
CA ILE A 184 -9.49 -4.19 5.91
C ILE A 184 -9.79 -4.85 7.26
N ASP A 185 -11.07 -4.80 7.67
CA ASP A 185 -11.52 -5.50 8.87
C ASP A 185 -11.25 -7.01 8.77
N PRO A 186 -10.69 -7.66 9.82
CA PRO A 186 -10.36 -9.08 9.80
C PRO A 186 -11.56 -10.02 9.66
N THR A 187 -12.80 -9.54 9.79
CA THR A 187 -13.98 -10.33 9.41
C THR A 187 -14.04 -10.63 7.92
N PHE A 188 -13.35 -9.83 7.08
CA PHE A 188 -13.25 -9.99 5.63
C PHE A 188 -11.88 -10.48 5.16
N ALA A 189 -10.81 -10.10 5.87
CA ALA A 189 -9.44 -10.42 5.50
C ALA A 189 -8.60 -10.85 6.73
N PRO A 190 -8.89 -12.02 7.33
CA PRO A 190 -8.22 -12.47 8.56
C PRO A 190 -6.78 -12.97 8.34
N GLY A 191 -6.36 -13.25 7.10
CA GLY A 191 -5.07 -13.86 6.77
C GLY A 191 -3.93 -12.84 6.72
N THR A 192 -3.70 -12.15 7.82
CA THR A 192 -2.60 -11.17 8.00
C THR A 192 -1.88 -11.40 9.32
N GLY A 193 -0.72 -10.77 9.50
CA GLY A 193 0.13 -10.93 10.69
C GLY A 193 -0.38 -10.15 11.90
N THR A 194 -0.91 -8.95 11.69
CA THR A 194 -1.29 -7.97 12.72
C THR A 194 -2.71 -7.43 12.48
N PRO A 195 -3.74 -8.30 12.57
CA PRO A 195 -5.12 -7.87 12.32
C PRO A 195 -5.65 -6.95 13.43
N GLU A 196 -6.32 -5.87 13.05
CA GLU A 196 -7.01 -4.96 13.94
C GLU A 196 -8.53 -4.96 13.63
N VAL A 197 -9.37 -5.18 14.64
CA VAL A 197 -10.84 -5.21 14.48
C VAL A 197 -11.43 -3.80 14.34
N GLY A 198 -12.64 -3.71 13.79
CA GLY A 198 -13.33 -2.43 13.60
C GLY A 198 -12.84 -1.67 12.36
N GLY A 199 -12.42 -2.40 11.32
CA GLY A 199 -11.85 -1.86 10.11
C GLY A 199 -12.85 -1.46 9.03
N ILE A 200 -12.32 -0.97 7.91
CA ILE A 200 -13.05 -0.66 6.68
C ILE A 200 -13.35 -1.98 5.97
N ASN A 201 -14.53 -2.14 5.40
CA ASN A 201 -14.87 -3.37 4.69
C ASN A 201 -14.33 -3.39 3.26
N VAL A 202 -14.31 -4.59 2.63
CA VAL A 202 -13.79 -4.79 1.26
C VAL A 202 -14.53 -3.92 0.25
N ARG A 203 -15.85 -3.76 0.40
CA ARG A 203 -16.65 -2.97 -0.56
C ARG A 203 -16.31 -1.48 -0.49
N GLU A 204 -16.14 -0.94 0.70
CA GLU A 204 -15.70 0.44 0.91
C GLU A 204 -14.30 0.66 0.34
N SER A 205 -13.38 -0.28 0.59
CA SER A 205 -12.01 -0.25 0.04
C SER A 205 -12.02 -0.20 -1.48
N GLN A 206 -12.80 -1.05 -2.15
CA GLN A 206 -12.96 -1.01 -3.61
C GLN A 206 -13.48 0.35 -4.11
N LEU A 207 -14.47 0.92 -3.42
CA LEU A 207 -15.04 2.22 -3.80
C LEU A 207 -14.01 3.34 -3.63
N ILE A 208 -13.23 3.34 -2.53
CA ILE A 208 -12.15 4.30 -2.31
C ILE A 208 -11.15 4.20 -3.46
N ILE A 209 -10.65 3.00 -3.76
CA ILE A 209 -9.66 2.78 -4.83
C ILE A 209 -10.16 3.33 -6.16
N ARG A 210 -11.41 3.03 -6.54
CA ARG A 210 -12.01 3.48 -7.81
C ARG A 210 -12.08 5.00 -7.93
N GLU A 211 -12.37 5.70 -6.85
CA GLU A 211 -12.47 7.16 -6.84
C GLU A 211 -11.12 7.87 -6.89
N LEU A 212 -10.00 7.15 -6.70
CA LEU A 212 -8.64 7.70 -6.79
C LEU A 212 -8.04 7.69 -8.21
N ARG A 213 -8.79 7.29 -9.23
CA ARG A 213 -8.31 7.16 -10.63
C ARG A 213 -7.75 8.45 -11.25
N ASP A 214 -8.09 9.61 -10.70
CA ASP A 214 -7.60 10.90 -11.19
C ASP A 214 -6.20 11.25 -10.64
N LEU A 215 -5.72 10.54 -9.61
CA LEU A 215 -4.40 10.73 -9.06
C LEU A 215 -3.31 10.18 -9.98
N HIS A 216 -2.11 10.73 -9.83
CA HIS A 216 -0.94 10.32 -10.61
C HIS A 216 -0.15 9.24 -9.86
N PHE A 217 -0.53 7.98 -10.00
CA PHE A 217 0.19 6.86 -9.39
C PHE A 217 1.42 6.47 -10.21
N ILE A 218 2.57 6.40 -9.54
CA ILE A 218 3.87 5.99 -10.12
C ILE A 218 4.28 4.57 -9.73
N GLY A 219 3.53 3.92 -8.88
CA GLY A 219 3.68 2.56 -8.42
C GLY A 219 2.69 2.26 -7.32
N ALA A 220 2.47 0.98 -7.07
CA ALA A 220 1.64 0.51 -5.97
C ALA A 220 2.12 -0.84 -5.44
N ASP A 221 1.66 -1.18 -4.23
CA ASP A 221 1.77 -2.53 -3.69
C ASP A 221 0.52 -2.98 -2.95
N VAL A 222 0.43 -4.30 -2.75
CA VAL A 222 -0.49 -4.97 -1.82
C VAL A 222 0.36 -5.88 -0.93
N VAL A 223 0.34 -5.64 0.37
CA VAL A 223 1.24 -6.27 1.35
C VAL A 223 0.51 -6.96 2.48
N GLU A 224 1.26 -7.65 3.33
CA GLU A 224 0.85 -8.30 4.59
C GLU A 224 -0.16 -9.45 4.46
N VAL A 225 -0.46 -9.95 3.26
CA VAL A 225 -1.18 -11.22 3.18
C VAL A 225 -0.26 -12.34 3.66
N SER A 226 -0.64 -12.97 4.77
CA SER A 226 0.11 -14.04 5.42
C SER A 226 -0.53 -15.41 5.14
N PRO A 227 0.02 -16.22 4.21
CA PRO A 227 -0.56 -17.52 3.85
C PRO A 227 -0.79 -18.48 5.03
N PRO A 228 0.07 -18.54 6.08
CA PRO A 228 -0.17 -19.40 7.23
C PRO A 228 -1.45 -19.06 8.01
N PHE A 229 -1.92 -17.81 7.95
CA PHE A 229 -3.14 -17.34 8.61
C PHE A 229 -4.35 -17.26 7.66
N ASP A 230 -4.14 -17.47 6.36
CA ASP A 230 -5.18 -17.33 5.33
C ASP A 230 -5.98 -18.63 5.16
N LEU A 231 -7.00 -18.82 5.96
CA LEU A 231 -7.88 -19.97 5.86
C LEU A 231 -8.63 -19.99 4.52
N ASN A 232 -8.49 -21.09 3.79
CA ASN A 232 -9.14 -21.30 2.49
C ASN A 232 -8.78 -20.27 1.40
N ASN A 233 -7.66 -19.58 1.51
CA ASN A 233 -7.17 -18.56 0.55
C ASN A 233 -8.16 -17.40 0.34
N MET A 234 -9.02 -17.09 1.30
CA MET A 234 -10.00 -16.00 1.16
C MET A 234 -9.33 -14.64 1.21
N THR A 235 -8.36 -14.43 2.11
CA THR A 235 -7.59 -13.18 2.16
C THR A 235 -6.73 -13.02 0.90
N SER A 236 -6.15 -14.10 0.39
CA SER A 236 -5.44 -14.09 -0.91
C SER A 236 -6.36 -13.69 -2.07
N LEU A 237 -7.63 -14.10 -2.05
CA LEU A 237 -8.62 -13.68 -3.06
C LEU A 237 -8.98 -12.20 -2.89
N VAL A 238 -9.15 -11.72 -1.66
CA VAL A 238 -9.34 -10.29 -1.38
C VAL A 238 -8.14 -9.50 -1.89
N GLY A 239 -6.91 -9.89 -1.56
CA GLY A 239 -5.68 -9.24 -2.02
C GLY A 239 -5.55 -9.23 -3.55
N ALA A 240 -5.90 -10.33 -4.24
CA ALA A 240 -5.93 -10.39 -5.70
C ALA A 240 -6.99 -9.43 -6.29
N THR A 241 -8.15 -9.33 -5.64
CA THR A 241 -9.23 -8.41 -6.06
C THR A 241 -8.80 -6.96 -5.88
N ILE A 242 -8.21 -6.60 -4.74
CA ILE A 242 -7.66 -5.26 -4.47
C ILE A 242 -6.56 -4.92 -5.48
N ALA A 243 -5.63 -5.84 -5.76
CA ALA A 243 -4.60 -5.63 -6.78
C ALA A 243 -5.22 -5.35 -8.16
N PHE A 244 -6.29 -6.04 -8.54
CA PHE A 244 -7.00 -5.77 -9.80
C PHE A 244 -7.70 -4.40 -9.80
N GLU A 245 -8.33 -3.99 -8.68
CA GLU A 245 -8.93 -2.64 -8.54
C GLU A 245 -7.85 -1.54 -8.67
N ILE A 246 -6.70 -1.73 -8.02
CA ILE A 246 -5.56 -0.81 -8.13
C ILE A 246 -5.06 -0.76 -9.58
N LEU A 247 -4.90 -1.91 -10.24
CA LEU A 247 -4.50 -1.99 -11.64
C LEU A 247 -5.48 -1.21 -12.55
N CYS A 248 -6.78 -1.41 -12.36
CA CYS A 248 -7.82 -0.68 -13.10
C CYS A 248 -7.76 0.83 -12.83
N THR A 249 -7.48 1.24 -11.59
CA THR A 249 -7.33 2.64 -11.20
C THR A 249 -6.10 3.27 -11.85
N MET A 250 -4.94 2.60 -11.81
CA MET A 250 -3.71 3.07 -12.45
C MET A 250 -3.83 3.19 -13.97
N THR A 251 -4.64 2.32 -14.59
CA THR A 251 -4.92 2.32 -16.05
C THR A 251 -6.17 3.11 -16.43
N LYS A 252 -6.86 3.74 -15.47
CA LYS A 252 -8.10 4.52 -15.66
C LYS A 252 -9.20 3.73 -16.39
N THR A 253 -9.33 2.44 -16.04
CA THR A 253 -10.30 1.51 -16.63
C THR A 253 -11.43 1.10 -15.68
N ASN A 254 -11.50 1.66 -14.48
CA ASN A 254 -12.55 1.44 -13.47
C ASN A 254 -13.68 2.48 -13.53
#